data_fc3ee61bf33fe495ed7df6ebb8005fd5
#
_entry.id   fc3ee61bf33fe495ed7df6ebb8005fd5
#
_cell.length_a   1.000
_cell.length_b   1.000
_cell.length_c   1.000
_cell.angle_alpha   90.00
_cell.angle_beta   90.00
_cell.angle_gamma   90.00
#
_symmetry.space_group_name_H-M   'P 1'
#
loop_
_entity.id
_entity.type
_entity.pdbx_description
1 polymer ?
#
loop_
_entity_poly.entity_id
_entity_poly.type
_entity_poly.pdbx_seq_one_letter_code
_entity_poly.pdbx_strand_id
1 'polypeptide(L)'
;YFIPAWHKQYDDWSINIPSIENYDAAEYMTVLKKFDEEIGLIITDYQPQLLSKLNQIAFFPNSLFSVYDFLQGVHGFENKVLELEDFNWPKNAIFDYGPFRTLIVLENQLYATVFYDIDGHILRISYPENDEHKAFTLGIDSRGFISNQDDEEKTIYFDPYGNWRFKKDKTTDKITVNPEMHFCKRREYENITDLVDEILSRYLKVNAKNNDEIIVTVDDESSFNNEIIEPYKPLYLINRHHPYSKKIGSLARAKVIVSSNEIKQNLEKNYREQFDISVIPVFNSEFRLGHSQRQNVQEIGFFAENANDENIHQIIQKLCNYILKNPDNYSLKIFTYNFWKADHVNKILEQIKEENKNSFILGKSEQAENAPIDGLDDEVSLPELDVAHTRLTNISDVLSNLDKMRLLINWGKADELMQISGVSIGIPQVQNFSSVTVVDNKNGRIIKKISELLPVVDEYLTNLNSWNQTVVYNVQLMNQYSEENIIEKWKEVFKERKAE
;
A
#
# COMPACT_ATOMS: atom_id res chain seq x y z
N TYR A 1 13.65 10.65 -14.04
CA TYR A 1 13.96 10.03 -12.75
C TYR A 1 12.83 10.26 -11.77
N PHE A 2 12.50 9.22 -11.02
CA PHE A 2 11.56 9.30 -9.91
C PHE A 2 12.30 9.17 -8.58
N ILE A 3 12.00 10.07 -7.63
CA ILE A 3 12.45 10.01 -6.24
C ILE A 3 11.18 9.85 -5.39
N PRO A 4 10.73 8.61 -5.12
CA PRO A 4 9.51 8.37 -4.34
C PRO A 4 9.76 8.57 -2.86
N ALA A 5 8.71 8.90 -2.10
CA ALA A 5 8.72 8.94 -0.65
C ALA A 5 8.41 7.54 -0.08
N TRP A 6 9.29 6.59 -0.35
CA TRP A 6 9.15 5.23 0.17
C TRP A 6 9.93 5.06 1.46
N HIS A 7 9.36 5.55 2.55
CA HIS A 7 9.95 5.44 3.87
C HIS A 7 9.65 4.10 4.52
N LYS A 8 10.47 3.69 5.48
CA LYS A 8 10.18 2.55 6.34
C LYS A 8 9.02 2.94 7.27
N GLN A 9 7.82 2.43 7.01
CA GLN A 9 6.64 2.82 7.77
C GLN A 9 6.32 1.89 8.94
N TYR A 10 6.78 0.63 8.95
CA TYR A 10 6.35 -0.35 9.95
C TYR A 10 7.51 -1.22 10.42
N ASP A 11 7.61 -1.35 11.74
CA ASP A 11 8.51 -2.32 12.38
C ASP A 11 7.89 -3.72 12.48
N ASP A 12 6.60 -3.83 12.26
CA ASP A 12 5.87 -5.08 12.34
C ASP A 12 5.86 -5.79 10.98
N TRP A 13 6.42 -7.00 10.96
CA TRP A 13 6.49 -7.86 9.77
C TRP A 13 5.10 -8.26 9.22
N SER A 14 4.07 -8.37 10.09
CA SER A 14 2.71 -8.75 9.69
C SER A 14 2.01 -7.69 8.84
N ILE A 15 2.48 -6.45 8.94
CA ILE A 15 1.94 -5.28 8.25
C ILE A 15 2.81 -4.94 7.03
N ASN A 16 3.90 -5.62 6.89
CA ASN A 16 5.02 -5.27 6.06
C ASN A 16 4.82 -5.47 4.59
N ILE A 17 3.64 -5.15 4.13
CA ILE A 17 3.57 -4.78 2.75
C ILE A 17 2.57 -3.62 2.70
N PRO A 18 2.98 -2.39 2.92
CA PRO A 18 2.47 -1.42 2.00
C PRO A 18 3.00 -1.94 0.68
N SER A 19 2.18 -2.64 -0.07
CA SER A 19 2.57 -3.00 -1.40
C SER A 19 3.02 -1.70 -2.05
N ILE A 20 4.19 -1.71 -2.67
CA ILE A 20 4.68 -0.56 -3.47
C ILE A 20 3.57 -0.07 -4.41
N GLU A 21 2.68 -0.97 -4.80
CA GLU A 21 1.46 -0.75 -5.59
C GLU A 21 0.51 0.32 -5.03
N ASN A 22 0.52 0.55 -3.72
CA ASN A 22 -0.30 1.59 -3.09
C ASN A 22 0.36 2.98 -3.08
N TYR A 23 1.57 3.12 -3.59
CA TYR A 23 2.25 4.40 -3.70
C TYR A 23 2.08 5.01 -5.08
N ASP A 24 1.61 6.23 -5.14
CA ASP A 24 1.30 6.98 -6.35
C ASP A 24 2.45 6.97 -7.38
N ALA A 25 3.69 7.07 -6.90
CA ALA A 25 4.86 7.06 -7.76
C ALA A 25 5.01 5.75 -8.55
N ALA A 26 4.73 4.59 -7.94
CA ALA A 26 4.84 3.30 -8.61
C ALA A 26 3.83 3.17 -9.75
N GLU A 27 2.59 3.62 -9.52
CA GLU A 27 1.54 3.59 -10.54
C GLU A 27 1.87 4.51 -11.73
N TYR A 28 2.32 5.74 -11.45
CA TYR A 28 2.75 6.65 -12.52
C TYR A 28 3.93 6.10 -13.31
N MET A 29 4.93 5.51 -12.64
CA MET A 29 6.05 4.86 -13.31
C MET A 29 5.60 3.69 -14.18
N THR A 30 4.65 2.89 -13.72
CA THR A 30 4.10 1.75 -14.46
C THR A 30 3.39 2.21 -15.74
N VAL A 31 2.55 3.24 -15.66
CA VAL A 31 1.87 3.82 -16.81
C VAL A 31 2.88 4.40 -17.81
N LEU A 32 3.82 5.22 -17.34
CA LEU A 32 4.84 5.84 -18.22
C LEU A 32 5.70 4.78 -18.93
N LYS A 33 6.07 3.71 -18.24
CA LYS A 33 6.87 2.64 -18.84
C LYS A 33 6.12 1.89 -19.95
N LYS A 34 4.81 1.70 -19.83
CA LYS A 34 3.99 1.10 -20.90
C LYS A 34 4.01 1.92 -22.20
N PHE A 35 4.33 3.20 -22.12
CA PHE A 35 4.44 4.12 -23.26
C PHE A 35 5.89 4.44 -23.65
N ASP A 36 6.79 3.47 -23.42
CA ASP A 36 8.19 3.50 -23.83
C ASP A 36 9.04 4.63 -23.21
N GLU A 37 8.60 5.22 -22.10
CA GLU A 37 9.42 6.17 -21.34
C GLU A 37 10.50 5.43 -20.55
N GLU A 38 11.73 5.92 -20.59
CA GLU A 38 12.84 5.40 -19.79
C GLU A 38 12.71 5.84 -18.32
N ILE A 39 12.52 4.90 -17.42
CA ILE A 39 12.32 5.16 -15.99
C ILE A 39 13.59 4.90 -15.21
N GLY A 40 14.15 5.96 -14.63
CA GLY A 40 15.19 5.87 -13.61
C GLY A 40 14.56 6.01 -12.20
N LEU A 41 14.84 5.08 -11.32
CA LEU A 41 14.39 5.08 -9.93
C LEU A 41 15.55 5.45 -9.00
N ILE A 42 15.35 6.48 -8.16
CA ILE A 42 16.32 6.91 -7.16
C ILE A 42 15.70 6.71 -5.78
N ILE A 43 16.36 5.92 -4.94
CA ILE A 43 15.95 5.63 -3.57
C ILE A 43 16.91 6.30 -2.60
N THR A 44 16.38 7.16 -1.74
CA THR A 44 17.16 7.93 -0.76
C THR A 44 17.10 7.32 0.63
N ASP A 45 16.15 6.43 0.89
CA ASP A 45 15.94 5.78 2.18
C ASP A 45 16.51 4.37 2.22
N TYR A 46 16.75 3.85 3.43
CA TYR A 46 17.19 2.48 3.63
C TYR A 46 16.07 1.49 3.32
N GLN A 47 16.23 0.72 2.26
CA GLN A 47 15.23 -0.21 1.73
C GLN A 47 15.86 -1.59 1.41
N PRO A 48 16.21 -2.40 2.42
CA PRO A 48 16.89 -3.67 2.20
C PRO A 48 16.04 -4.72 1.45
N GLN A 49 14.71 -4.54 1.43
CA GLN A 49 13.77 -5.43 0.73
C GLN A 49 13.30 -4.88 -0.63
N LEU A 50 13.91 -3.79 -1.12
CA LEU A 50 13.44 -3.10 -2.32
C LEU A 50 13.33 -4.01 -3.54
N LEU A 51 14.35 -4.82 -3.83
CA LEU A 51 14.36 -5.69 -5.00
C LEU A 51 13.28 -6.77 -4.93
N SER A 52 13.08 -7.39 -3.76
CA SER A 52 11.98 -8.34 -3.55
C SER A 52 10.64 -7.68 -3.84
N LYS A 53 10.40 -6.47 -3.30
CA LYS A 53 9.15 -5.73 -3.54
C LYS A 53 8.93 -5.35 -5.00
N LEU A 54 9.97 -4.86 -5.68
CA LEU A 54 9.87 -4.54 -7.12
C LEU A 54 9.57 -5.78 -7.96
N ASN A 55 10.16 -6.93 -7.59
CA ASN A 55 9.87 -8.21 -8.25
C ASN A 55 8.43 -8.68 -8.02
N GLN A 56 7.89 -8.53 -6.81
CA GLN A 56 6.50 -8.90 -6.48
C GLN A 56 5.48 -8.16 -7.36
N ILE A 57 5.72 -6.88 -7.66
CA ILE A 57 4.86 -6.08 -8.55
C ILE A 57 5.29 -6.15 -10.03
N ALA A 58 6.26 -6.99 -10.37
CA ALA A 58 6.83 -7.10 -11.71
C ALA A 58 7.28 -5.76 -12.32
N PHE A 59 7.76 -4.83 -11.49
CA PHE A 59 8.25 -3.53 -11.92
C PHE A 59 9.78 -3.53 -11.99
N PHE A 60 10.32 -3.28 -13.18
CA PHE A 60 11.75 -3.26 -13.46
C PHE A 60 12.13 -1.91 -14.07
N PRO A 61 12.65 -0.93 -13.30
CA PRO A 61 13.08 0.36 -13.85
C PRO A 61 14.25 0.18 -14.82
N ASN A 62 14.42 1.11 -15.76
CA ASN A 62 15.55 1.09 -16.70
C ASN A 62 16.89 1.34 -15.99
N SER A 63 16.87 2.12 -14.90
CA SER A 63 17.98 2.29 -13.99
C SER A 63 17.49 2.40 -12.56
N LEU A 64 18.25 1.82 -11.64
CA LEU A 64 17.99 1.90 -10.19
C LEU A 64 19.24 2.42 -9.50
N PHE A 65 19.09 3.48 -8.71
CA PHE A 65 20.11 3.99 -7.82
C PHE A 65 19.55 4.08 -6.40
N SER A 66 20.19 3.39 -5.47
CA SER A 66 19.93 3.51 -4.03
C SER A 66 21.13 4.16 -3.36
N VAL A 67 20.88 5.22 -2.60
CA VAL A 67 21.92 5.90 -1.84
C VAL A 67 22.57 4.96 -0.82
N TYR A 68 21.75 4.15 -0.15
CA TYR A 68 22.25 3.18 0.83
C TYR A 68 23.03 2.05 0.18
N ASP A 69 22.59 1.53 -0.96
CA ASP A 69 23.35 0.51 -1.71
C ASP A 69 24.71 1.05 -2.14
N PHE A 70 24.77 2.30 -2.59
CA PHE A 70 26.02 2.94 -2.94
C PHE A 70 26.94 3.09 -1.71
N LEU A 71 26.42 3.55 -0.58
CA LEU A 71 27.17 3.67 0.67
C LEU A 71 27.66 2.31 1.19
N GLN A 72 26.85 1.28 1.08
CA GLN A 72 27.18 -0.09 1.49
C GLN A 72 28.04 -0.85 0.47
N GLY A 73 28.24 -0.29 -0.73
CA GLY A 73 29.09 -0.91 -1.75
C GLY A 73 28.52 -2.21 -2.33
N VAL A 74 27.20 -2.28 -2.52
CA VAL A 74 26.48 -3.51 -2.93
C VAL A 74 26.65 -3.83 -4.43
N HIS A 75 27.48 -3.11 -5.16
CA HIS A 75 27.66 -3.33 -6.59
C HIS A 75 28.34 -4.66 -6.90
N GLY A 76 27.74 -5.44 -7.79
CA GLY A 76 28.29 -6.70 -8.27
C GLY A 76 28.24 -7.86 -7.25
N PHE A 77 27.50 -7.69 -6.15
CA PHE A 77 27.25 -8.77 -5.21
C PHE A 77 26.30 -9.80 -5.83
N GLU A 78 26.68 -11.06 -5.77
CA GLU A 78 25.85 -12.17 -6.24
C GLU A 78 24.79 -12.50 -5.20
N ASN A 79 23.52 -12.45 -5.61
CA ASN A 79 22.40 -12.70 -4.71
C ASN A 79 22.39 -14.14 -4.19
N LYS A 80 22.20 -14.31 -2.90
CA LYS A 80 22.06 -15.61 -2.23
C LYS A 80 20.87 -15.53 -1.26
N VAL A 81 19.96 -16.47 -1.36
CA VAL A 81 18.94 -16.61 -0.32
C VAL A 81 19.62 -17.13 0.94
N LEU A 82 19.43 -16.42 2.08
CA LEU A 82 19.91 -16.88 3.38
C LEU A 82 18.85 -17.76 4.04
N GLU A 83 19.31 -18.91 4.50
CA GLU A 83 18.54 -19.89 5.27
C GLU A 83 19.01 -19.91 6.73
N LEU A 84 18.24 -20.53 7.62
CA LEU A 84 18.63 -20.64 9.05
C LEU A 84 20.00 -21.29 9.23
N GLU A 85 20.33 -22.24 8.37
CA GLU A 85 21.57 -23.00 8.37
C GLU A 85 22.80 -22.18 8.00
N ASP A 86 22.61 -21.03 7.38
CA ASP A 86 23.72 -20.12 7.05
C ASP A 86 24.25 -19.37 8.30
N PHE A 87 23.53 -19.42 9.42
CA PHE A 87 23.92 -18.77 10.68
C PHE A 87 24.49 -19.74 11.69
N ASN A 88 25.46 -19.28 12.47
CA ASN A 88 26.12 -20.09 13.51
C ASN A 88 25.29 -20.13 14.80
N TRP A 89 24.32 -21.05 14.86
CA TRP A 89 23.53 -21.26 16.07
C TRP A 89 24.28 -22.10 17.10
N PRO A 90 23.99 -21.90 18.41
CA PRO A 90 24.51 -22.79 19.47
C PRO A 90 24.11 -24.25 19.23
N LYS A 91 25.01 -25.18 19.50
CA LYS A 91 24.82 -26.61 19.19
C LYS A 91 23.57 -27.25 19.82
N ASN A 92 23.13 -26.74 20.97
CA ASN A 92 21.98 -27.27 21.70
C ASN A 92 20.73 -26.36 21.55
N ALA A 93 20.72 -25.46 20.58
CA ALA A 93 19.57 -24.61 20.32
C ALA A 93 18.39 -25.44 19.81
N ILE A 94 17.21 -25.12 20.32
CA ILE A 94 15.93 -25.69 19.90
C ILE A 94 15.22 -24.65 19.03
N PHE A 95 14.70 -25.09 17.88
CA PHE A 95 14.00 -24.23 16.93
C PHE A 95 12.50 -24.48 17.05
N ASP A 96 11.76 -23.44 17.41
CA ASP A 96 10.28 -23.44 17.43
C ASP A 96 9.76 -22.64 16.25
N TYR A 97 9.24 -23.36 15.24
CA TYR A 97 8.85 -22.83 13.95
C TYR A 97 7.41 -22.32 13.97
N GLY A 98 7.23 -21.05 13.64
CA GLY A 98 5.94 -20.43 13.36
C GLY A 98 5.85 -19.95 11.92
N PRO A 99 4.65 -19.55 11.44
CA PRO A 99 4.46 -19.16 10.03
C PRO A 99 5.36 -18.02 9.53
N PHE A 100 5.70 -17.07 10.40
CA PHE A 100 6.45 -15.87 10.04
C PHE A 100 7.59 -15.55 10.98
N ARG A 101 7.86 -16.46 11.92
CA ARG A 101 9.00 -16.36 12.85
C ARG A 101 9.43 -17.73 13.32
N THR A 102 10.71 -17.85 13.61
CA THR A 102 11.28 -18.99 14.33
C THR A 102 11.87 -18.48 15.64
N LEU A 103 11.45 -19.07 16.76
CA LEU A 103 12.07 -18.82 18.05
C LEU A 103 13.25 -19.78 18.22
N ILE A 104 14.40 -19.26 18.59
CA ILE A 104 15.58 -20.05 18.89
C ILE A 104 15.77 -20.02 20.40
N VAL A 105 15.66 -21.17 21.02
CA VAL A 105 15.68 -21.34 22.46
C VAL A 105 16.93 -22.11 22.87
N LEU A 106 17.66 -21.59 23.85
CA LEU A 106 18.83 -22.20 24.43
C LEU A 106 18.62 -22.29 25.96
N GLU A 107 18.75 -23.50 26.55
CA GLU A 107 18.60 -23.71 27.98
C GLU A 107 17.29 -23.15 28.58
N ASN A 108 16.18 -23.31 27.85
CA ASN A 108 14.85 -22.78 28.17
C ASN A 108 14.73 -21.24 28.16
N GLN A 109 15.71 -20.53 27.63
CA GLN A 109 15.65 -19.09 27.46
C GLN A 109 15.63 -18.74 25.99
N LEU A 110 14.95 -17.62 25.63
CA LEU A 110 14.94 -17.12 24.26
C LEU A 110 16.35 -16.62 23.90
N TYR A 111 16.99 -17.27 22.94
CA TYR A 111 18.30 -16.88 22.41
C TYR A 111 18.18 -15.87 21.28
N ALA A 112 17.28 -16.13 20.32
CA ALA A 112 17.02 -15.23 19.21
C ALA A 112 15.61 -15.45 18.62
N THR A 113 15.10 -14.44 17.90
CA THR A 113 13.90 -14.55 17.08
C THR A 113 14.23 -14.19 15.66
N VAL A 114 14.02 -15.10 14.72
CA VAL A 114 14.15 -14.88 13.27
C VAL A 114 12.78 -14.53 12.72
N PHE A 115 12.68 -13.44 11.97
CA PHE A 115 11.45 -12.99 11.32
C PHE A 115 11.57 -13.14 9.81
N TYR A 116 10.50 -13.61 9.19
CA TYR A 116 10.40 -13.83 7.75
C TYR A 116 9.40 -12.89 7.10
N ASP A 117 9.58 -12.61 5.82
CA ASP A 117 8.56 -12.00 5.00
C ASP A 117 7.50 -13.03 4.53
N ILE A 118 6.55 -12.56 3.73
CA ILE A 118 5.49 -13.42 3.18
C ILE A 118 6.02 -14.48 2.21
N ASP A 119 7.19 -14.26 1.61
CA ASP A 119 7.86 -15.16 0.67
C ASP A 119 8.81 -16.13 1.36
N GLY A 120 8.92 -16.02 2.70
CA GLY A 120 9.79 -16.87 3.52
C GLY A 120 11.24 -16.40 3.61
N HIS A 121 11.59 -15.22 3.08
CA HIS A 121 12.94 -14.67 3.23
C HIS A 121 13.15 -14.12 4.65
N ILE A 122 14.34 -14.30 5.19
CA ILE A 122 14.70 -13.74 6.49
C ILE A 122 14.80 -12.21 6.38
N LEU A 123 13.96 -11.50 7.17
CA LEU A 123 13.96 -10.05 7.24
C LEU A 123 14.94 -9.53 8.29
N ARG A 124 14.93 -10.16 9.45
CA ARG A 124 15.74 -9.73 10.59
C ARG A 124 15.89 -10.85 11.62
N ILE A 125 16.92 -10.73 12.43
CA ILE A 125 17.17 -11.61 13.57
C ILE A 125 17.33 -10.72 14.80
N SER A 126 16.43 -10.87 15.78
CA SER A 126 16.48 -10.11 17.02
C SER A 126 17.05 -10.96 18.15
N TYR A 127 18.03 -10.41 18.85
CA TYR A 127 18.67 -11.00 20.02
C TYR A 127 18.22 -10.23 21.26
N PRO A 128 17.61 -10.88 22.26
CA PRO A 128 17.26 -10.22 23.52
C PRO A 128 18.52 -9.87 24.32
N GLU A 129 18.38 -8.96 25.27
CA GLU A 129 19.45 -8.67 26.24
C GLU A 129 19.77 -9.90 27.08
N ASN A 130 21.06 -10.10 27.33
CA ASN A 130 21.57 -11.14 28.22
C ASN A 130 22.84 -10.64 28.97
N ASP A 131 23.52 -11.56 29.70
CA ASP A 131 24.72 -11.19 30.46
C ASP A 131 25.92 -10.78 29.58
N GLU A 132 25.92 -11.12 28.29
CA GLU A 132 27.04 -10.87 27.36
C GLU A 132 26.82 -9.64 26.48
N HIS A 133 25.56 -9.31 26.15
CA HIS A 133 25.25 -8.19 25.26
C HIS A 133 23.88 -7.58 25.57
N LYS A 134 23.72 -6.28 25.26
CA LYS A 134 22.43 -5.61 25.19
C LYS A 134 21.60 -6.17 24.02
N ALA A 135 20.29 -5.93 24.05
CA ALA A 135 19.42 -6.31 22.94
C ALA A 135 19.88 -5.65 21.63
N PHE A 136 19.90 -6.40 20.55
CA PHE A 136 20.18 -5.88 19.21
C PHE A 136 19.43 -6.67 18.13
N THR A 137 19.31 -6.07 16.95
CA THR A 137 18.68 -6.68 15.78
C THR A 137 19.62 -6.62 14.58
N LEU A 138 19.75 -7.72 13.86
CA LEU A 138 20.41 -7.78 12.55
C LEU A 138 19.36 -7.64 11.47
N GLY A 139 19.47 -6.62 10.63
CA GLY A 139 18.64 -6.48 9.43
C GLY A 139 19.28 -7.21 8.26
N ILE A 140 18.47 -8.00 7.56
CA ILE A 140 18.90 -8.82 6.42
C ILE A 140 18.41 -8.16 5.13
N ASP A 141 19.31 -8.01 4.17
CA ASP A 141 18.97 -7.57 2.82
C ASP A 141 18.42 -8.75 2.00
N SER A 142 17.42 -8.49 1.16
CA SER A 142 16.83 -9.52 0.28
C SER A 142 17.82 -10.19 -0.67
N ARG A 143 18.98 -9.59 -0.86
CA ARG A 143 20.10 -10.16 -1.63
C ARG A 143 20.95 -11.15 -0.84
N GLY A 144 20.71 -11.32 0.47
CA GLY A 144 21.31 -12.36 1.29
C GLY A 144 22.60 -11.95 2.00
N PHE A 145 22.60 -10.81 2.67
CA PHE A 145 23.68 -10.40 3.58
C PHE A 145 23.13 -9.63 4.79
N ILE A 146 23.90 -9.58 5.86
CA ILE A 146 23.58 -8.75 7.04
C ILE A 146 23.86 -7.29 6.66
N SER A 147 22.81 -6.53 6.46
CA SER A 147 22.86 -5.16 5.98
C SER A 147 23.10 -4.15 7.12
N ASN A 148 22.52 -4.38 8.28
CA ASN A 148 22.77 -3.55 9.44
C ASN A 148 22.70 -4.34 10.77
N GLN A 149 23.25 -3.73 11.81
CA GLN A 149 23.02 -4.08 13.20
C GLN A 149 22.46 -2.86 13.91
N ASP A 150 21.35 -3.04 14.57
CA ASP A 150 20.62 -1.98 15.26
C ASP A 150 20.48 -2.32 16.74
N ASP A 151 20.94 -1.40 17.60
CA ASP A 151 20.78 -1.48 19.04
C ASP A 151 20.19 -0.17 19.60
N GLU A 152 20.08 -0.01 20.93
CA GLU A 152 19.51 1.19 21.55
C GLU A 152 20.35 2.46 21.29
N GLU A 153 21.66 2.32 21.12
CA GLU A 153 22.61 3.44 21.06
C GLU A 153 22.92 3.84 19.60
N LYS A 154 22.98 2.85 18.69
CA LYS A 154 23.46 3.06 17.32
C LYS A 154 22.90 2.09 16.33
N THR A 155 22.96 2.47 15.07
CA THR A 155 22.79 1.58 13.91
C THR A 155 24.09 1.51 13.13
N ILE A 156 24.60 0.32 12.87
CA ILE A 156 25.83 0.09 12.08
C ILE A 156 25.42 -0.53 10.75
N TYR A 157 25.84 0.03 9.63
CA TYR A 157 25.59 -0.47 8.29
C TYR A 157 26.83 -1.15 7.74
N PHE A 158 26.64 -2.32 7.09
CA PHE A 158 27.70 -3.18 6.57
C PHE A 158 27.67 -3.26 5.05
N ASP A 159 28.80 -3.61 4.46
CA ASP A 159 28.85 -4.11 3.10
C ASP A 159 28.48 -5.61 3.06
N PRO A 160 28.26 -6.20 1.86
CA PRO A 160 27.94 -7.61 1.73
C PRO A 160 29.00 -8.59 2.29
N TYR A 161 30.20 -8.11 2.59
CA TYR A 161 31.31 -8.90 3.13
C TYR A 161 31.47 -8.75 4.65
N GLY A 162 30.55 -7.98 5.30
CA GLY A 162 30.55 -7.77 6.75
C GLY A 162 31.45 -6.63 7.24
N ASN A 163 32.06 -5.84 6.35
CA ASN A 163 32.83 -4.68 6.76
C ASN A 163 31.87 -3.52 7.07
N TRP A 164 32.07 -2.85 8.20
CA TRP A 164 31.25 -1.69 8.52
C TRP A 164 31.53 -0.52 7.57
N ARG A 165 30.48 0.15 7.14
CA ARG A 165 30.55 1.28 6.20
C ARG A 165 30.31 2.61 6.88
N PHE A 166 29.22 2.73 7.61
CA PHE A 166 28.91 3.91 8.39
C PHE A 166 28.09 3.54 9.61
N LYS A 167 28.05 4.42 10.60
CA LYS A 167 27.35 4.27 11.86
C LYS A 167 26.51 5.49 12.14
N LYS A 168 25.27 5.28 12.60
CA LYS A 168 24.39 6.32 13.10
C LYS A 168 24.31 6.21 14.62
N ASP A 169 24.66 7.27 15.34
CA ASP A 169 24.42 7.41 16.77
C ASP A 169 22.97 7.88 16.98
N LYS A 170 22.18 7.12 17.73
CA LYS A 170 20.76 7.41 17.94
C LYS A 170 20.48 8.54 18.92
N THR A 171 21.45 8.85 19.77
CA THR A 171 21.33 9.92 20.77
C THR A 171 21.61 11.28 20.16
N THR A 172 22.66 11.36 19.32
CA THR A 172 23.14 12.62 18.73
C THR A 172 22.71 12.80 17.28
N ASP A 173 22.16 11.78 16.64
CA ASP A 173 21.83 11.66 15.22
C ASP A 173 23.05 11.70 14.28
N LYS A 174 24.26 11.79 14.83
CA LYS A 174 25.51 11.91 14.06
C LYS A 174 25.84 10.65 13.30
N ILE A 175 26.41 10.85 12.12
CA ILE A 175 26.89 9.76 11.26
C ILE A 175 28.41 9.77 11.24
N THR A 176 29.01 8.62 11.52
CA THR A 176 30.45 8.37 11.34
C THR A 176 30.68 7.43 10.17
N VAL A 177 31.51 7.83 9.22
CA VAL A 177 31.79 7.08 8.00
C VAL A 177 33.14 6.34 8.13
N ASN A 178 33.18 5.08 7.64
CA ASN A 178 34.43 4.31 7.63
C ASN A 178 35.53 5.04 6.85
N PRO A 179 36.76 5.12 7.42
CA PRO A 179 37.91 5.74 6.76
C PRO A 179 38.22 5.23 5.34
N GLU A 180 37.87 4.02 5.01
CA GLU A 180 38.07 3.43 3.68
C GLU A 180 37.09 3.96 2.62
N MET A 181 36.02 4.64 3.03
CA MET A 181 35.07 5.28 2.10
C MET A 181 35.62 6.61 1.59
N HIS A 182 36.67 6.57 0.79
CA HIS A 182 37.36 7.76 0.28
C HIS A 182 36.52 8.68 -0.61
N PHE A 183 35.37 8.20 -1.08
CA PHE A 183 34.43 8.97 -1.87
C PHE A 183 33.58 9.95 -1.03
N CYS A 184 33.46 9.76 0.28
CA CYS A 184 32.79 10.70 1.18
C CYS A 184 33.72 11.88 1.49
N LYS A 185 33.20 13.10 1.42
CA LYS A 185 33.97 14.34 1.67
C LYS A 185 34.34 14.52 3.12
N ARG A 186 33.52 14.00 4.04
CA ARG A 186 33.69 14.15 5.48
C ARG A 186 33.72 12.75 6.13
N ARG A 187 34.27 12.70 7.33
CA ARG A 187 34.28 11.49 8.18
C ARG A 187 33.11 11.47 9.15
N GLU A 188 32.56 12.67 9.43
CA GLU A 188 31.41 12.84 10.31
C GLU A 188 30.42 13.80 9.66
N TYR A 189 29.12 13.50 9.83
CA TYR A 189 27.99 14.30 9.39
C TYR A 189 27.06 14.51 10.58
N GLU A 190 26.38 15.66 10.63
CA GLU A 190 25.49 15.98 11.74
C GLU A 190 24.25 15.08 11.78
N ASN A 191 23.82 14.60 10.63
CA ASN A 191 22.68 13.69 10.47
C ASN A 191 22.79 12.90 9.17
N ILE A 192 21.87 11.96 8.98
CA ILE A 192 21.84 11.11 7.77
C ILE A 192 21.51 11.92 6.50
N THR A 193 20.68 12.96 6.61
CA THR A 193 20.29 13.82 5.49
C THR A 193 21.51 14.47 4.84
N ASP A 194 22.46 14.97 5.61
CA ASP A 194 23.69 15.57 5.07
C ASP A 194 24.52 14.58 4.24
N LEU A 195 24.58 13.32 4.65
CA LEU A 195 25.29 12.27 3.92
C LEU A 195 24.52 11.88 2.65
N VAL A 196 23.18 11.73 2.73
CA VAL A 196 22.30 11.46 1.60
C VAL A 196 22.40 12.57 0.56
N ASP A 197 22.34 13.82 0.99
CA ASP A 197 22.46 15.01 0.12
C ASP A 197 23.78 15.01 -0.67
N GLU A 198 24.87 14.67 -0.02
CA GLU A 198 26.17 14.59 -0.70
C GLU A 198 26.17 13.54 -1.80
N ILE A 199 25.65 12.35 -1.51
CA ILE A 199 25.65 11.23 -2.46
C ILE A 199 24.65 11.47 -3.60
N LEU A 200 23.43 11.92 -3.27
CA LEU A 200 22.39 12.27 -4.25
C LEU A 200 22.87 13.38 -5.20
N SER A 201 23.43 14.47 -4.66
CA SER A 201 23.98 15.56 -5.46
C SER A 201 25.07 15.07 -6.43
N ARG A 202 25.94 14.18 -5.98
CA ARG A 202 26.98 13.57 -6.83
C ARG A 202 26.37 12.74 -7.94
N TYR A 203 25.40 11.88 -7.61
CA TYR A 203 24.74 11.04 -8.57
C TYR A 203 24.04 11.85 -9.66
N LEU A 204 23.24 12.83 -9.26
CA LEU A 204 22.52 13.70 -10.20
C LEU A 204 23.44 14.48 -11.12
N LYS A 205 24.55 15.04 -10.60
CA LYS A 205 25.54 15.78 -11.41
C LYS A 205 26.18 14.94 -12.51
N VAL A 206 26.33 13.63 -12.29
CA VAL A 206 26.97 12.73 -13.26
C VAL A 206 25.96 12.14 -14.24
N ASN A 207 24.75 11.82 -13.77
CA ASN A 207 23.81 11.00 -14.52
C ASN A 207 22.62 11.77 -15.08
N ALA A 208 22.14 12.83 -14.42
CA ALA A 208 21.02 13.61 -14.90
C ALA A 208 21.46 14.55 -16.07
N LYS A 209 20.77 14.45 -17.20
CA LYS A 209 20.99 15.27 -18.40
C LYS A 209 19.98 16.41 -18.42
N ASN A 210 20.26 17.44 -19.24
CA ASN A 210 19.40 18.63 -19.36
C ASN A 210 17.96 18.32 -19.83
N ASN A 211 17.74 17.19 -20.47
CA ASN A 211 16.42 16.78 -20.97
C ASN A 211 15.72 15.76 -20.07
N ASP A 212 16.36 15.36 -18.97
CA ASP A 212 15.75 14.41 -18.04
C ASP A 212 14.78 15.14 -17.11
N GLU A 213 13.61 14.57 -16.94
CA GLU A 213 12.64 15.04 -15.95
C GLU A 213 12.91 14.38 -14.59
N ILE A 214 12.95 15.18 -13.53
CA ILE A 214 13.05 14.68 -12.15
C ILE A 214 11.71 14.89 -11.48
N ILE A 215 11.09 13.80 -11.06
CA ILE A 215 9.79 13.76 -10.39
C ILE A 215 10.02 13.34 -8.94
N VAL A 216 9.59 14.15 -7.99
CA VAL A 216 9.84 13.95 -6.57
C VAL A 216 8.54 13.90 -5.81
N THR A 217 8.30 12.84 -5.07
CA THR A 217 7.15 12.78 -4.16
C THR A 217 7.44 13.62 -2.91
N VAL A 218 6.55 14.56 -2.62
CA VAL A 218 6.66 15.44 -1.45
C VAL A 218 6.15 14.72 -0.21
N ASP A 219 7.02 14.64 0.80
CA ASP A 219 6.70 14.08 2.10
C ASP A 219 7.49 14.78 3.20
N ASP A 220 6.93 14.83 4.42
CA ASP A 220 7.59 15.44 5.58
C ASP A 220 8.80 14.62 6.06
N GLU A 221 8.81 13.32 5.79
CA GLU A 221 9.83 12.36 6.20
C GLU A 221 10.98 12.20 5.18
N SER A 222 10.99 12.97 4.09
CA SER A 222 12.06 12.89 3.07
C SER A 222 13.44 12.97 3.70
N SER A 223 14.31 12.04 3.32
CA SER A 223 15.68 11.90 3.83
C SER A 223 16.71 12.85 3.19
N PHE A 224 16.27 13.79 2.34
CA PHE A 224 17.14 14.77 1.67
C PHE A 224 16.51 16.17 1.65
N ASN A 225 17.35 17.19 1.42
CA ASN A 225 16.93 18.58 1.30
C ASN A 225 16.54 18.92 -0.14
N ASN A 226 15.42 19.62 -0.34
CA ASN A 226 14.93 20.02 -1.66
C ASN A 226 15.95 20.87 -2.43
N GLU A 227 16.79 21.65 -1.76
CA GLU A 227 17.84 22.47 -2.37
C GLU A 227 18.78 21.67 -3.29
N ILE A 228 18.92 20.36 -3.07
CA ILE A 228 19.76 19.47 -3.89
C ILE A 228 19.18 19.24 -5.27
N ILE A 229 17.85 19.24 -5.39
CA ILE A 229 17.13 18.94 -6.62
C ILE A 229 16.60 20.19 -7.33
N GLU A 230 16.47 21.34 -6.63
CA GLU A 230 16.00 22.60 -7.22
C GLU A 230 16.74 23.02 -8.50
N PRO A 231 18.09 22.85 -8.63
CA PRO A 231 18.78 23.18 -9.88
C PRO A 231 18.29 22.45 -11.12
N TYR A 232 17.61 21.30 -10.92
CA TYR A 232 17.05 20.47 -12.00
C TYR A 232 15.58 20.80 -12.27
N LYS A 233 15.02 21.80 -11.60
CA LYS A 233 13.60 22.22 -11.72
C LYS A 233 12.64 21.01 -11.62
N PRO A 234 12.57 20.30 -10.48
CA PRO A 234 11.79 19.06 -10.39
C PRO A 234 10.29 19.29 -10.55
N LEU A 235 9.58 18.25 -10.97
CA LEU A 235 8.14 18.12 -10.82
C LEU A 235 7.83 17.54 -9.44
N TYR A 236 6.99 18.21 -8.68
CA TYR A 236 6.63 17.74 -7.34
C TYR A 236 5.31 16.97 -7.38
N LEU A 237 5.35 15.72 -6.97
CA LEU A 237 4.21 14.85 -6.84
C LEU A 237 3.66 14.92 -5.42
N ILE A 238 2.42 15.35 -5.25
CA ILE A 238 1.76 15.36 -3.95
C ILE A 238 1.14 14.00 -3.70
N ASN A 239 1.61 13.34 -2.63
CA ASN A 239 1.08 12.05 -2.21
C ASN A 239 -0.37 12.21 -1.74
N ARG A 240 -1.30 11.44 -2.32
CA ARG A 240 -2.73 11.48 -1.96
C ARG A 240 -3.02 11.07 -0.51
N HIS A 241 -2.15 10.28 0.11
CA HIS A 241 -2.26 9.89 1.51
C HIS A 241 -1.76 10.97 2.46
N HIS A 242 -0.83 11.84 2.01
CA HIS A 242 -0.25 12.93 2.77
C HIS A 242 -0.35 14.28 2.04
N PRO A 243 -1.57 14.72 1.62
CA PRO A 243 -1.74 15.92 0.80
C PRO A 243 -1.47 17.23 1.55
N TYR A 244 -1.15 17.16 2.83
CA TYR A 244 -0.93 18.32 3.71
C TYR A 244 0.47 18.37 4.33
N SER A 245 1.46 17.82 3.64
CA SER A 245 2.86 17.93 4.07
C SER A 245 3.27 19.40 4.32
N LYS A 246 3.98 19.66 5.41
CA LYS A 246 4.49 20.99 5.76
C LYS A 246 5.48 21.50 4.71
N LYS A 247 6.19 20.59 4.05
CA LYS A 247 7.15 20.92 2.99
C LYS A 247 6.50 21.53 1.75
N ILE A 248 5.20 21.30 1.52
CA ILE A 248 4.49 21.90 0.38
C ILE A 248 4.58 23.43 0.40
N GLY A 249 4.42 24.04 1.56
CA GLY A 249 4.50 25.52 1.71
C GLY A 249 5.82 26.13 1.30
N SER A 250 6.92 25.36 1.27
CA SER A 250 8.25 25.82 0.86
C SER A 250 8.48 25.73 -0.66
N LEU A 251 7.58 25.09 -1.41
CA LEU A 251 7.72 24.86 -2.86
C LEU A 251 7.19 26.01 -3.74
N ALA A 252 7.28 27.25 -3.30
CA ALA A 252 6.71 28.40 -4.00
C ALA A 252 7.10 28.43 -5.49
N ARG A 253 6.12 28.58 -6.37
CA ARG A 253 6.22 28.58 -7.85
C ARG A 253 6.65 27.24 -8.48
N ALA A 254 6.58 26.15 -7.72
CA ALA A 254 6.85 24.83 -8.26
C ALA A 254 5.70 24.32 -9.17
N LYS A 255 6.04 23.48 -10.14
CA LYS A 255 5.05 22.69 -10.88
C LYS A 255 4.71 21.46 -10.05
N VAL A 256 3.43 21.32 -9.75
CA VAL A 256 2.90 20.32 -8.83
C VAL A 256 1.92 19.40 -9.54
N ILE A 257 2.04 18.11 -9.31
CA ILE A 257 1.13 17.09 -9.83
C ILE A 257 0.31 16.54 -8.67
N VAL A 258 -0.99 16.49 -8.85
CA VAL A 258 -1.95 15.93 -7.88
C VAL A 258 -2.84 14.89 -8.55
N SER A 259 -3.33 13.91 -7.78
CA SER A 259 -4.17 12.84 -8.31
C SER A 259 -5.59 13.27 -8.63
N SER A 260 -6.11 14.31 -7.96
CA SER A 260 -7.52 14.70 -8.09
C SER A 260 -7.76 16.21 -8.03
N ASN A 261 -8.89 16.63 -8.58
CA ASN A 261 -9.35 18.02 -8.49
C ASN A 261 -9.66 18.43 -7.04
N GLU A 262 -10.00 17.51 -6.17
CA GLU A 262 -10.24 17.80 -4.76
C GLU A 262 -8.94 18.24 -4.07
N ILE A 263 -7.85 17.53 -4.31
CA ILE A 263 -6.52 17.91 -3.77
C ILE A 263 -6.09 19.25 -4.36
N LYS A 264 -6.29 19.45 -5.68
CA LYS A 264 -6.02 20.75 -6.34
C LYS A 264 -6.74 21.89 -5.65
N GLN A 265 -8.06 21.82 -5.51
CA GLN A 265 -8.88 22.86 -4.86
C GLN A 265 -8.43 23.13 -3.41
N ASN A 266 -8.08 22.09 -2.68
CA ASN A 266 -7.58 22.23 -1.31
C ASN A 266 -6.23 22.95 -1.26
N LEU A 267 -5.31 22.65 -2.19
CA LEU A 267 -4.02 23.34 -2.28
C LEU A 267 -4.22 24.81 -2.69
N GLU A 268 -5.02 25.09 -3.70
CA GLU A 268 -5.34 26.47 -4.13
C GLU A 268 -5.94 27.31 -3.01
N LYS A 269 -6.84 26.73 -2.22
CA LYS A 269 -7.45 27.39 -1.06
C LYS A 269 -6.45 27.69 0.05
N ASN A 270 -5.54 26.76 0.34
CA ASN A 270 -4.60 26.89 1.45
C ASN A 270 -3.36 27.70 1.11
N TYR A 271 -2.91 27.68 -0.15
CA TYR A 271 -1.64 28.28 -0.59
C TYR A 271 -1.80 29.40 -1.63
N ARG A 272 -3.04 29.90 -1.89
CA ARG A 272 -3.33 31.11 -2.69
C ARG A 272 -2.57 31.18 -4.01
N GLU A 273 -2.81 30.27 -4.93
CA GLU A 273 -2.25 30.29 -6.31
C GLU A 273 -0.71 30.33 -6.39
N GLN A 274 -0.03 29.77 -5.38
CA GLN A 274 1.44 29.72 -5.37
C GLN A 274 2.03 28.64 -6.30
N PHE A 275 1.20 27.74 -6.83
CA PHE A 275 1.65 26.58 -7.59
C PHE A 275 1.04 26.53 -8.99
N ASP A 276 1.80 26.01 -9.94
CA ASP A 276 1.26 25.51 -11.20
C ASP A 276 0.82 24.05 -11.00
N ILE A 277 -0.49 23.80 -10.94
CA ILE A 277 -1.05 22.50 -10.54
C ILE A 277 -1.66 21.78 -11.73
N SER A 278 -1.09 20.64 -12.10
CA SER A 278 -1.64 19.68 -13.04
C SER A 278 -2.32 18.52 -12.32
N VAL A 279 -3.50 18.10 -12.82
CA VAL A 279 -4.26 16.97 -12.26
C VAL A 279 -4.06 15.76 -13.15
N ILE A 280 -3.36 14.75 -12.65
CA ILE A 280 -3.13 13.48 -13.32
C ILE A 280 -3.61 12.36 -12.39
N PRO A 281 -4.67 11.60 -12.75
CA PRO A 281 -5.13 10.48 -11.93
C PRO A 281 -4.03 9.42 -11.74
N VAL A 282 -3.97 8.84 -10.54
CA VAL A 282 -3.01 7.77 -10.23
C VAL A 282 -3.41 6.46 -10.89
N PHE A 283 -4.69 6.11 -10.76
CA PHE A 283 -5.20 4.83 -11.27
C PHE A 283 -5.90 5.02 -12.60
N ASN A 284 -5.64 4.09 -13.49
CA ASN A 284 -6.38 3.98 -14.73
C ASN A 284 -7.62 3.08 -14.55
N SER A 285 -8.61 3.30 -15.40
CA SER A 285 -9.74 2.41 -15.52
C SER A 285 -9.45 1.32 -16.56
N GLU A 286 -9.91 0.11 -16.27
CA GLU A 286 -9.93 -1.02 -17.20
C GLU A 286 -11.35 -1.28 -17.69
N PHE A 287 -11.50 -1.82 -18.90
CA PHE A 287 -12.81 -2.17 -19.42
C PHE A 287 -13.20 -3.62 -19.00
N ARG A 288 -13.88 -3.76 -17.85
CA ARG A 288 -14.20 -5.04 -17.22
C ARG A 288 -15.71 -5.22 -16.96
N LEU A 289 -16.54 -4.93 -17.95
CA LEU A 289 -17.98 -4.89 -17.75
C LEU A 289 -18.65 -6.27 -17.80
N GLY A 290 -19.75 -6.43 -17.06
CA GLY A 290 -20.73 -7.49 -17.23
C GLY A 290 -20.44 -8.79 -16.49
N HIS A 291 -19.41 -8.90 -15.68
CA HIS A 291 -19.09 -10.14 -14.95
C HIS A 291 -20.13 -10.41 -13.84
N SER A 292 -20.54 -9.38 -13.09
CA SER A 292 -21.54 -9.52 -12.02
C SER A 292 -22.94 -9.94 -12.54
N GLN A 293 -23.27 -9.66 -13.81
CA GLN A 293 -24.57 -10.04 -14.39
C GLN A 293 -24.71 -11.55 -14.60
N ARG A 294 -23.60 -12.28 -14.61
CA ARG A 294 -23.56 -13.73 -14.84
C ARG A 294 -23.61 -14.53 -13.54
N GLN A 295 -23.56 -13.84 -12.39
CA GLN A 295 -23.59 -14.49 -11.08
C GLN A 295 -25.03 -14.85 -10.71
N ASN A 296 -25.23 -16.07 -10.19
CA ASN A 296 -26.53 -16.51 -9.68
C ASN A 296 -26.87 -15.81 -8.35
N VAL A 297 -25.85 -15.60 -7.51
CA VAL A 297 -25.94 -14.85 -6.25
C VAL A 297 -25.46 -13.43 -6.51
N GLN A 298 -26.21 -12.44 -6.07
CA GLN A 298 -25.83 -11.03 -6.17
C GLN A 298 -24.98 -10.64 -4.97
N GLU A 299 -23.69 -10.39 -5.21
CA GLU A 299 -22.73 -10.06 -4.17
C GLU A 299 -22.71 -8.56 -3.87
N ILE A 300 -22.84 -8.22 -2.60
CA ILE A 300 -22.72 -6.85 -2.08
C ILE A 300 -21.29 -6.67 -1.56
N GLY A 301 -20.54 -5.74 -2.13
CA GLY A 301 -19.22 -5.35 -1.61
C GLY A 301 -19.33 -4.24 -0.58
N PHE A 302 -18.67 -4.38 0.56
CA PHE A 302 -18.53 -3.32 1.55
C PHE A 302 -17.04 -3.07 1.83
N PHE A 303 -16.53 -1.90 1.42
CA PHE A 303 -15.18 -1.47 1.74
C PHE A 303 -15.17 -0.77 3.10
N ALA A 304 -14.65 -1.46 4.11
CA ALA A 304 -14.72 -1.07 5.51
C ALA A 304 -13.48 -0.30 6.01
N GLU A 305 -12.43 -0.17 5.19
CA GLU A 305 -11.13 0.40 5.58
C GLU A 305 -11.25 1.76 6.27
N ASN A 306 -12.05 2.65 5.70
CA ASN A 306 -12.18 4.04 6.14
C ASN A 306 -13.35 4.28 7.10
N ALA A 307 -14.16 3.27 7.40
CA ALA A 307 -15.28 3.38 8.34
C ALA A 307 -14.83 3.17 9.80
N ASN A 308 -15.46 3.81 10.75
CA ASN A 308 -15.26 3.51 12.17
C ASN A 308 -16.02 2.23 12.56
N ASP A 309 -15.63 1.62 13.68
CA ASP A 309 -16.13 0.31 14.10
C ASP A 309 -17.64 0.30 14.36
N GLU A 310 -18.20 1.38 14.90
CA GLU A 310 -19.64 1.54 15.10
C GLU A 310 -20.41 1.52 13.77
N ASN A 311 -19.93 2.25 12.77
CA ASN A 311 -20.53 2.26 11.43
C ASN A 311 -20.39 0.91 10.74
N ILE A 312 -19.24 0.23 10.90
CA ILE A 312 -19.02 -1.11 10.36
C ILE A 312 -20.06 -2.06 10.93
N HIS A 313 -20.20 -2.12 12.25
CA HIS A 313 -21.18 -2.97 12.93
C HIS A 313 -22.60 -2.67 12.43
N GLN A 314 -23.02 -1.41 12.42
CA GLN A 314 -24.36 -1.01 11.98
C GLN A 314 -24.65 -1.37 10.51
N ILE A 315 -23.69 -1.17 9.61
CA ILE A 315 -23.82 -1.48 8.19
C ILE A 315 -23.95 -2.98 7.99
N ILE A 316 -23.03 -3.77 8.58
CA ILE A 316 -23.04 -5.24 8.46
C ILE A 316 -24.34 -5.81 9.02
N GLN A 317 -24.76 -5.39 10.22
CA GLN A 317 -26.02 -5.86 10.84
C GLN A 317 -27.24 -5.57 9.95
N LYS A 318 -27.32 -4.38 9.33
CA LYS A 318 -28.41 -4.04 8.42
C LYS A 318 -28.38 -4.89 7.15
N LEU A 319 -27.19 -5.12 6.56
CA LEU A 319 -27.05 -5.94 5.37
C LEU A 319 -27.35 -7.41 5.67
N CYS A 320 -26.94 -7.96 6.82
CA CYS A 320 -27.34 -9.31 7.25
C CYS A 320 -28.88 -9.44 7.36
N ASN A 321 -29.54 -8.46 7.97
CA ASN A 321 -31.01 -8.44 8.06
C ASN A 321 -31.70 -8.30 6.69
N TYR A 322 -31.05 -7.68 5.72
CA TYR A 322 -31.54 -7.60 4.34
C TYR A 322 -31.39 -8.94 3.63
N ILE A 323 -30.19 -9.55 3.70
CA ILE A 323 -29.86 -10.85 3.07
C ILE A 323 -30.73 -11.97 3.66
N LEU A 324 -31.02 -11.92 4.96
CA LEU A 324 -31.86 -12.90 5.66
C LEU A 324 -33.25 -13.11 5.00
N LYS A 325 -33.75 -12.12 4.27
CA LYS A 325 -35.04 -12.24 3.56
C LYS A 325 -34.96 -13.19 2.35
N ASN A 326 -33.78 -13.29 1.73
CA ASN A 326 -33.52 -14.15 0.57
C ASN A 326 -32.04 -14.59 0.60
N PRO A 327 -31.63 -15.50 1.51
CA PRO A 327 -30.24 -15.83 1.75
C PRO A 327 -29.56 -16.53 0.55
N ASP A 328 -30.31 -17.21 -0.28
CA ASP A 328 -29.79 -17.88 -1.49
C ASP A 328 -29.49 -16.92 -2.65
N ASN A 329 -30.03 -15.69 -2.61
CA ASN A 329 -29.91 -14.73 -3.71
C ASN A 329 -28.84 -13.67 -3.46
N TYR A 330 -28.43 -13.45 -2.22
CA TYR A 330 -27.54 -12.37 -1.83
C TYR A 330 -26.41 -12.86 -0.94
N SER A 331 -25.23 -12.24 -1.12
CA SER A 331 -24.08 -12.42 -0.22
C SER A 331 -23.42 -11.08 0.10
N LEU A 332 -22.65 -11.04 1.17
CA LEU A 332 -21.88 -9.87 1.60
C LEU A 332 -20.40 -10.20 1.64
N LYS A 333 -19.60 -9.41 0.90
CA LYS A 333 -18.14 -9.45 0.98
C LYS A 333 -17.63 -8.15 1.56
N ILE A 334 -16.85 -8.23 2.61
CA ILE A 334 -16.28 -7.09 3.32
C ILE A 334 -14.81 -7.00 2.96
N PHE A 335 -14.33 -5.80 2.62
CA PHE A 335 -12.98 -5.59 2.15
C PHE A 335 -12.22 -4.62 3.04
N THR A 336 -10.97 -4.94 3.32
CA THR A 336 -10.00 -4.06 3.99
C THR A 336 -8.62 -4.21 3.32
N TYR A 337 -7.74 -3.23 3.53
CA TYR A 337 -6.33 -3.31 3.16
C TYR A 337 -5.46 -3.63 4.37
N ASN A 338 -5.68 -2.91 5.46
CA ASN A 338 -4.85 -2.94 6.65
C ASN A 338 -5.14 -4.16 7.53
N PHE A 339 -4.08 -4.80 8.03
CA PHE A 339 -4.20 -5.99 8.90
C PHE A 339 -4.96 -5.70 10.20
N TRP A 340 -4.68 -4.56 10.84
CA TRP A 340 -5.37 -4.17 12.07
C TRP A 340 -6.85 -3.93 11.83
N LYS A 341 -7.18 -3.31 10.69
CA LYS A 341 -8.58 -3.11 10.29
C LYS A 341 -9.27 -4.42 10.01
N ALA A 342 -8.58 -5.36 9.38
CA ALA A 342 -9.05 -6.72 9.16
C ALA A 342 -9.39 -7.44 10.48
N ASP A 343 -8.50 -7.35 11.48
CA ASP A 343 -8.73 -7.92 12.82
C ASP A 343 -9.95 -7.29 13.52
N HIS A 344 -10.12 -5.97 13.43
CA HIS A 344 -11.31 -5.29 13.95
C HIS A 344 -12.59 -5.75 13.26
N VAL A 345 -12.59 -5.85 11.94
CA VAL A 345 -13.75 -6.36 11.18
C VAL A 345 -14.10 -7.79 11.59
N ASN A 346 -13.10 -8.67 11.75
CA ASN A 346 -13.34 -10.05 12.19
C ASN A 346 -13.94 -10.10 13.60
N LYS A 347 -13.46 -9.26 14.54
CA LYS A 347 -14.05 -9.13 15.89
C LYS A 347 -15.50 -8.66 15.83
N ILE A 348 -15.81 -7.70 14.96
CA ILE A 348 -17.19 -7.22 14.76
C ILE A 348 -18.06 -8.33 14.18
N LEU A 349 -17.57 -9.15 13.24
CA LEU A 349 -18.30 -10.29 12.71
C LEU A 349 -18.61 -11.33 13.79
N GLU A 350 -17.64 -11.65 14.65
CA GLU A 350 -17.89 -12.55 15.79
C GLU A 350 -18.90 -11.96 16.77
N GLN A 351 -18.87 -10.67 17.03
CA GLN A 351 -19.87 -10.00 17.86
C GLN A 351 -21.28 -10.09 17.24
N ILE A 352 -21.42 -9.81 15.94
CA ILE A 352 -22.71 -9.91 15.23
C ILE A 352 -23.22 -11.36 15.25
N LYS A 353 -22.34 -12.34 15.11
CA LYS A 353 -22.67 -13.77 15.21
C LYS A 353 -23.24 -14.13 16.58
N GLU A 354 -22.62 -13.66 17.67
CA GLU A 354 -23.13 -13.89 19.02
C GLU A 354 -24.46 -13.17 19.28
N GLU A 355 -24.61 -11.92 18.83
CA GLU A 355 -25.85 -11.15 18.98
C GLU A 355 -27.03 -11.79 18.24
N ASN A 356 -26.78 -12.52 17.16
CA ASN A 356 -27.80 -13.09 16.25
C ASN A 356 -27.84 -14.62 16.25
N LYS A 357 -27.18 -15.30 17.17
CA LYS A 357 -27.03 -16.76 17.22
C LYS A 357 -28.34 -17.57 17.18
N ASN A 358 -29.48 -16.93 17.51
CA ASN A 358 -30.82 -17.54 17.45
C ASN A 358 -31.61 -17.15 16.18
N SER A 359 -31.00 -16.36 15.28
CA SER A 359 -31.67 -15.82 14.09
C SER A 359 -31.07 -16.32 12.78
N PHE A 360 -29.73 -16.42 12.71
CA PHE A 360 -28.99 -16.88 11.54
C PHE A 360 -27.57 -17.30 11.90
N ILE A 361 -26.91 -18.01 10.98
CA ILE A 361 -25.51 -18.40 11.06
C ILE A 361 -24.73 -17.56 10.04
N LEU A 362 -23.58 -17.00 10.41
CA LEU A 362 -22.66 -16.33 9.47
C LEU A 362 -21.62 -17.32 8.94
N GLY A 363 -21.41 -17.27 7.63
CA GLY A 363 -20.44 -18.08 6.90
C GLY A 363 -21.04 -19.35 6.30
N LYS A 364 -20.54 -19.74 5.13
CA LYS A 364 -20.81 -21.10 4.61
C LYS A 364 -20.02 -22.09 5.46
N SER A 365 -20.70 -22.98 6.13
CA SER A 365 -20.07 -24.09 6.85
C SER A 365 -19.50 -25.06 5.82
N GLU A 366 -18.16 -25.21 5.77
CA GLU A 366 -17.52 -26.34 5.06
C GLU A 366 -17.95 -27.71 5.64
N GLN A 367 -18.62 -27.71 6.80
CA GLN A 367 -19.14 -28.91 7.45
C GLN A 367 -20.47 -29.40 6.84
N ALA A 368 -21.18 -28.56 6.09
CA ALA A 368 -22.45 -28.98 5.47
C ALA A 368 -22.27 -29.93 4.29
N GLU A 369 -21.11 -30.00 3.64
CA GLU A 369 -20.83 -30.96 2.58
C GLU A 369 -20.48 -32.37 3.07
N ASN A 370 -20.18 -32.56 4.36
CA ASN A 370 -19.74 -33.84 4.96
C ASN A 370 -20.57 -34.30 6.16
N ALA A 371 -21.75 -33.75 6.38
CA ALA A 371 -22.63 -34.24 7.43
C ALA A 371 -23.25 -35.59 6.99
N PRO A 372 -23.14 -36.69 7.80
CA PRO A 372 -23.87 -37.90 7.49
C PRO A 372 -25.35 -37.62 7.58
N ILE A 373 -26.10 -38.06 6.54
CA ILE A 373 -27.56 -38.08 6.50
C ILE A 373 -28.02 -39.16 7.51
N ASP A 374 -28.00 -38.82 8.80
CA ASP A 374 -28.72 -39.60 9.78
C ASP A 374 -29.96 -38.81 10.18
N GLY A 375 -31.10 -39.40 9.75
CA GLY A 375 -32.39 -38.82 9.96
C GLY A 375 -32.82 -38.81 11.43
N LEU A 376 -33.78 -37.92 11.68
CA LEU A 376 -34.61 -37.79 12.88
C LEU A 376 -34.02 -36.85 13.93
N ASP A 377 -34.15 -35.56 13.64
CA ASP A 377 -34.70 -34.58 14.57
C ASP A 377 -35.07 -33.34 13.76
N ASP A 378 -36.33 -32.89 13.87
CA ASP A 378 -36.83 -31.62 13.31
C ASP A 378 -36.21 -30.43 14.08
N GLU A 379 -34.90 -30.31 14.09
CA GLU A 379 -34.22 -29.07 14.48
C GLU A 379 -34.39 -28.11 13.29
N VAL A 380 -35.14 -27.05 13.52
CA VAL A 380 -35.26 -25.92 12.59
C VAL A 380 -33.86 -25.39 12.36
N SER A 381 -33.20 -25.78 11.27
CA SER A 381 -31.88 -25.27 10.92
C SER A 381 -32.01 -23.78 10.65
N LEU A 382 -31.20 -22.99 11.37
CA LEU A 382 -31.15 -21.54 11.16
C LEU A 382 -30.63 -21.25 9.74
N PRO A 383 -31.15 -20.19 9.08
CA PRO A 383 -30.65 -19.80 7.76
C PRO A 383 -29.18 -19.41 7.84
N GLU A 384 -28.39 -19.88 6.87
CA GLU A 384 -26.99 -19.51 6.70
C GLU A 384 -26.88 -18.29 5.78
N LEU A 385 -26.10 -17.28 6.22
CA LEU A 385 -25.82 -16.09 5.42
C LEU A 385 -24.37 -16.16 4.90
N ASP A 386 -24.18 -16.07 3.58
CA ASP A 386 -22.86 -15.96 2.98
C ASP A 386 -22.29 -14.56 3.23
N VAL A 387 -21.57 -14.43 4.35
CA VAL A 387 -20.86 -13.20 4.76
C VAL A 387 -19.40 -13.54 4.98
N ALA A 388 -18.51 -12.87 4.24
CA ALA A 388 -17.08 -13.12 4.33
C ALA A 388 -16.28 -11.81 4.34
N HIS A 389 -15.18 -11.82 5.05
CA HIS A 389 -14.18 -10.75 5.02
C HIS A 389 -12.96 -11.19 4.21
N THR A 390 -12.44 -10.28 3.38
CA THR A 390 -11.23 -10.49 2.58
C THR A 390 -10.32 -9.27 2.72
N ARG A 391 -9.07 -9.52 3.07
CA ARG A 391 -8.03 -8.49 3.04
C ARG A 391 -7.44 -8.43 1.64
N LEU A 392 -7.52 -7.26 1.01
CA LEU A 392 -6.98 -7.01 -0.32
C LEU A 392 -5.52 -6.53 -0.18
N THR A 393 -4.62 -7.14 -0.93
CA THR A 393 -3.18 -6.91 -0.80
C THR A 393 -2.58 -6.17 -1.98
N ASN A 394 -3.24 -6.17 -3.14
CA ASN A 394 -2.76 -5.56 -4.37
C ASN A 394 -3.92 -5.17 -5.30
N ILE A 395 -3.62 -4.44 -6.38
CA ILE A 395 -4.62 -3.97 -7.35
C ILE A 395 -5.35 -5.14 -8.02
N SER A 396 -4.65 -6.22 -8.35
CA SER A 396 -5.24 -7.41 -8.96
C SER A 396 -6.27 -8.06 -8.03
N ASP A 397 -5.98 -8.11 -6.71
CA ASP A 397 -6.94 -8.58 -5.71
C ASP A 397 -8.19 -7.69 -5.67
N VAL A 398 -8.01 -6.36 -5.72
CA VAL A 398 -9.14 -5.42 -5.76
C VAL A 398 -10.03 -5.71 -6.98
N LEU A 399 -9.45 -5.74 -8.16
CA LEU A 399 -10.19 -5.94 -9.41
C LEU A 399 -10.87 -7.31 -9.45
N SER A 400 -10.18 -8.39 -9.10
CA SER A 400 -10.72 -9.75 -9.15
C SER A 400 -11.87 -9.99 -8.15
N ASN A 401 -11.78 -9.38 -6.97
CA ASN A 401 -12.87 -9.45 -6.00
C ASN A 401 -14.06 -8.59 -6.42
N LEU A 402 -13.83 -7.37 -6.92
CA LEU A 402 -14.92 -6.49 -7.35
C LEU A 402 -15.62 -6.97 -8.63
N ASP A 403 -14.97 -7.73 -9.51
CA ASP A 403 -15.57 -8.28 -10.74
C ASP A 403 -16.90 -9.00 -10.51
N LYS A 404 -17.10 -9.61 -9.34
CA LYS A 404 -18.31 -10.34 -8.97
C LYS A 404 -19.37 -9.48 -8.30
N MET A 405 -18.98 -8.31 -7.80
CA MET A 405 -19.89 -7.47 -7.02
C MET A 405 -20.99 -6.87 -7.86
N ARG A 406 -22.21 -6.87 -7.31
CA ARG A 406 -23.37 -6.21 -7.90
C ARG A 406 -23.41 -4.72 -7.54
N LEU A 407 -22.87 -4.38 -6.40
CA LEU A 407 -22.92 -3.06 -5.78
C LEU A 407 -21.73 -2.92 -4.82
N LEU A 408 -21.14 -1.74 -4.74
CA LEU A 408 -20.06 -1.43 -3.81
C LEU A 408 -20.48 -0.34 -2.83
N ILE A 409 -20.30 -0.59 -1.54
CA ILE A 409 -20.54 0.37 -0.47
C ILE A 409 -19.19 0.87 0.04
N ASN A 410 -18.99 2.20 0.01
CA ASN A 410 -17.81 2.89 0.56
C ASN A 410 -18.28 3.80 1.69
N TRP A 411 -17.64 3.73 2.87
CA TRP A 411 -18.06 4.52 4.02
C TRP A 411 -16.89 5.19 4.72
N GLY A 412 -17.06 6.47 5.07
CA GLY A 412 -16.10 7.25 5.85
C GLY A 412 -15.27 8.20 4.99
N LYS A 413 -14.38 7.72 4.15
CA LYS A 413 -13.47 8.52 3.33
C LYS A 413 -13.32 7.91 1.94
N ALA A 414 -13.07 8.75 0.95
CA ALA A 414 -12.80 8.30 -0.42
C ALA A 414 -11.51 7.45 -0.50
N ASP A 415 -11.58 6.39 -1.27
CA ASP A 415 -10.43 5.63 -1.74
C ASP A 415 -10.45 5.59 -3.26
N GLU A 416 -9.46 6.22 -3.91
CA GLU A 416 -9.43 6.38 -5.36
C GLU A 416 -9.31 5.04 -6.08
N LEU A 417 -8.48 4.10 -5.56
CA LEU A 417 -8.32 2.78 -6.16
C LEU A 417 -9.65 2.02 -6.17
N MET A 418 -10.31 1.95 -5.03
CA MET A 418 -11.59 1.25 -4.89
C MET A 418 -12.67 1.87 -5.78
N GLN A 419 -12.72 3.19 -5.84
CA GLN A 419 -13.71 3.92 -6.66
C GLN A 419 -13.49 3.75 -8.16
N ILE A 420 -12.24 3.87 -8.64
CA ILE A 420 -11.91 3.70 -10.07
C ILE A 420 -12.07 2.23 -10.48
N SER A 421 -11.76 1.28 -9.59
CA SER A 421 -12.06 -0.14 -9.82
C SER A 421 -13.55 -0.38 -9.97
N GLY A 422 -14.39 0.24 -9.13
CA GLY A 422 -15.85 0.19 -9.26
C GLY A 422 -16.37 0.78 -10.59
N VAL A 423 -15.74 1.87 -11.06
CA VAL A 423 -16.01 2.43 -12.40
C VAL A 423 -15.61 1.44 -13.49
N SER A 424 -14.41 0.84 -13.41
CA SER A 424 -13.87 -0.12 -14.38
C SER A 424 -14.78 -1.34 -14.59
N ILE A 425 -15.41 -1.79 -13.51
CA ILE A 425 -16.33 -2.94 -13.52
C ILE A 425 -17.75 -2.53 -13.88
N GLY A 426 -18.06 -1.24 -13.78
CA GLY A 426 -19.36 -0.68 -14.14
C GLY A 426 -20.42 -0.81 -13.06
N ILE A 427 -20.05 -1.08 -11.80
CA ILE A 427 -21.00 -1.28 -10.70
C ILE A 427 -21.40 0.03 -10.03
N PRO A 428 -22.65 0.14 -9.50
CA PRO A 428 -23.06 1.28 -8.70
C PRO A 428 -22.29 1.34 -7.39
N GLN A 429 -22.01 2.59 -6.94
CA GLN A 429 -21.31 2.84 -5.69
C GLN A 429 -22.18 3.65 -4.73
N VAL A 430 -22.31 3.20 -3.49
CA VAL A 430 -23.03 3.89 -2.41
C VAL A 430 -22.03 4.39 -1.39
N GLN A 431 -22.06 5.69 -1.08
CA GLN A 431 -21.10 6.31 -0.18
C GLN A 431 -21.69 7.45 0.63
N ASN A 432 -21.01 7.86 1.73
CA ASN A 432 -21.45 8.96 2.59
C ASN A 432 -20.63 10.25 2.45
N PHE A 433 -19.79 10.32 1.44
CA PHE A 433 -18.91 11.45 1.12
C PHE A 433 -19.01 11.82 -0.35
N SER A 434 -18.58 13.03 -0.72
CA SER A 434 -18.48 13.46 -2.10
C SER A 434 -17.14 13.00 -2.71
N SER A 435 -17.14 12.62 -3.99
CA SER A 435 -15.93 12.33 -4.76
C SER A 435 -16.12 12.73 -6.23
N VAL A 436 -15.04 12.77 -6.99
CA VAL A 436 -15.10 13.11 -8.42
C VAL A 436 -15.50 11.92 -9.30
N THR A 437 -15.36 10.71 -8.78
CA THR A 437 -15.64 9.45 -9.50
C THR A 437 -17.07 8.95 -9.31
N VAL A 438 -17.74 9.33 -8.22
CA VAL A 438 -19.12 8.93 -7.95
C VAL A 438 -20.02 10.15 -7.96
N VAL A 439 -20.92 10.18 -8.95
CA VAL A 439 -21.90 11.26 -9.14
C VAL A 439 -23.27 10.76 -8.71
N ASP A 440 -23.87 11.47 -7.74
CA ASP A 440 -25.17 11.11 -7.17
C ASP A 440 -26.26 10.98 -8.23
N ASN A 441 -27.06 9.92 -8.14
CA ASN A 441 -28.11 9.56 -9.10
C ASN A 441 -27.63 9.26 -10.54
N LYS A 442 -26.31 9.06 -10.75
CA LYS A 442 -25.79 8.65 -12.08
C LYS A 442 -25.10 7.31 -12.03
N ASN A 443 -23.95 7.22 -11.36
CA ASN A 443 -23.23 5.95 -11.20
C ASN A 443 -23.17 5.48 -9.75
N GLY A 444 -23.96 6.09 -8.88
CA GLY A 444 -24.07 5.72 -7.47
C GLY A 444 -25.01 6.64 -6.69
N ARG A 445 -24.96 6.52 -5.39
CA ARG A 445 -25.74 7.34 -4.46
C ARG A 445 -24.87 7.87 -3.33
N ILE A 446 -25.05 9.15 -3.05
CA ILE A 446 -24.40 9.81 -1.91
C ILE A 446 -25.45 9.97 -0.81
N ILE A 447 -25.35 9.16 0.24
CA ILE A 447 -26.27 9.14 1.37
C ILE A 447 -25.61 9.72 2.62
N LYS A 448 -26.38 10.37 3.49
CA LYS A 448 -25.81 11.01 4.68
C LYS A 448 -25.90 10.14 5.94
N LYS A 449 -26.86 9.22 5.96
CA LYS A 449 -27.17 8.41 7.14
C LYS A 449 -27.27 6.93 6.78
N ILE A 450 -26.81 6.05 7.66
CA ILE A 450 -26.93 4.60 7.50
C ILE A 450 -28.39 4.13 7.38
N SER A 451 -29.36 4.91 7.89
CA SER A 451 -30.78 4.60 7.71
C SER A 451 -31.25 4.67 6.25
N GLU A 452 -30.55 5.41 5.40
CA GLU A 452 -30.84 5.56 3.97
C GLU A 452 -30.25 4.41 3.12
N LEU A 453 -29.41 3.56 3.71
CA LEU A 453 -28.64 2.55 3.00
C LEU A 453 -29.52 1.48 2.33
N LEU A 454 -30.39 0.84 3.11
CA LEU A 454 -31.17 -0.30 2.62
C LEU A 454 -32.10 0.03 1.43
N PRO A 455 -32.82 1.16 1.40
CA PRO A 455 -33.59 1.55 0.22
C PRO A 455 -32.76 1.66 -1.06
N VAL A 456 -31.54 2.17 -0.94
CA VAL A 456 -30.61 2.31 -2.07
C VAL A 456 -30.03 0.97 -2.49
N VAL A 457 -29.68 0.12 -1.55
CA VAL A 457 -29.24 -1.26 -1.80
C VAL A 457 -30.34 -2.03 -2.54
N ASP A 458 -31.57 -1.97 -2.05
CA ASP A 458 -32.73 -2.62 -2.67
C ASP A 458 -32.98 -2.13 -4.11
N GLU A 459 -32.86 -0.80 -4.34
CA GLU A 459 -33.00 -0.22 -5.68
C GLU A 459 -31.99 -0.86 -6.67
N TYR A 460 -30.71 -0.93 -6.33
CA TYR A 460 -29.69 -1.46 -7.26
C TYR A 460 -29.71 -2.99 -7.40
N LEU A 461 -30.20 -3.73 -6.41
CA LEU A 461 -30.30 -5.17 -6.48
C LEU A 461 -31.56 -5.64 -7.24
N THR A 462 -32.68 -4.88 -7.14
CA THR A 462 -33.97 -5.28 -7.70
C THR A 462 -34.34 -4.55 -9.00
N ASN A 463 -33.88 -3.32 -9.20
CA ASN A 463 -34.19 -2.50 -10.37
C ASN A 463 -33.06 -2.53 -11.40
N LEU A 464 -33.15 -3.39 -12.38
CA LEU A 464 -32.17 -3.56 -13.46
C LEU A 464 -31.97 -2.26 -14.29
N ASN A 465 -33.01 -1.43 -14.44
CA ASN A 465 -32.91 -0.18 -15.18
C ASN A 465 -31.99 0.83 -14.46
N SER A 466 -32.17 1.01 -13.15
CA SER A 466 -31.29 1.86 -12.35
C SER A 466 -29.83 1.37 -12.41
N TRP A 467 -29.64 0.04 -12.34
CA TRP A 467 -28.31 -0.55 -12.45
C TRP A 467 -27.69 -0.33 -13.84
N ASN A 468 -28.43 -0.55 -14.93
CA ASN A 468 -27.94 -0.36 -16.30
C ASN A 468 -27.61 1.12 -16.59
N GLN A 469 -28.34 2.08 -16.05
CA GLN A 469 -28.01 3.52 -16.17
C GLN A 469 -26.64 3.82 -15.55
N THR A 470 -26.33 3.19 -14.42
CA THR A 470 -25.01 3.29 -13.79
C THR A 470 -23.90 2.79 -14.71
N VAL A 471 -24.10 1.63 -15.37
CA VAL A 471 -23.11 1.08 -16.29
C VAL A 471 -22.82 2.07 -17.44
N VAL A 472 -23.86 2.64 -18.05
CA VAL A 472 -23.71 3.61 -19.15
C VAL A 472 -22.91 4.83 -18.72
N TYR A 473 -23.15 5.35 -17.52
CA TYR A 473 -22.40 6.48 -17.01
C TYR A 473 -20.94 6.10 -16.66
N ASN A 474 -20.72 4.92 -16.09
CA ASN A 474 -19.37 4.43 -15.80
C ASN A 474 -18.53 4.28 -17.08
N VAL A 475 -19.11 3.83 -18.20
CA VAL A 475 -18.41 3.77 -19.49
C VAL A 475 -17.93 5.16 -19.95
N GLN A 476 -18.70 6.22 -19.70
CA GLN A 476 -18.27 7.58 -20.02
C GLN A 476 -17.08 8.02 -19.13
N LEU A 477 -17.11 7.63 -17.85
CA LEU A 477 -16.01 7.93 -16.92
C LEU A 477 -14.75 7.13 -17.25
N MET A 478 -14.86 5.87 -17.67
CA MET A 478 -13.71 5.05 -18.08
C MET A 478 -12.83 5.77 -19.10
N ASN A 479 -13.44 6.45 -20.09
CA ASN A 479 -12.67 7.21 -21.07
C ASN A 479 -11.82 8.33 -20.43
N GLN A 480 -12.29 8.95 -19.34
CA GLN A 480 -11.55 10.03 -18.65
C GLN A 480 -10.36 9.49 -17.85
N TYR A 481 -10.45 8.23 -17.38
CA TYR A 481 -9.43 7.55 -16.60
C TYR A 481 -8.68 6.48 -17.40
N SER A 482 -8.77 6.49 -18.74
CA SER A 482 -8.02 5.55 -19.57
C SER A 482 -6.51 5.80 -19.48
N GLU A 483 -5.71 4.75 -19.69
CA GLU A 483 -4.24 4.87 -19.72
C GLU A 483 -3.79 5.92 -20.74
N GLU A 484 -4.42 5.94 -21.93
CA GLU A 484 -4.10 6.91 -22.99
C GLU A 484 -4.31 8.35 -22.52
N ASN A 485 -5.43 8.63 -21.84
CA ASN A 485 -5.69 9.97 -21.29
C ASN A 485 -4.72 10.36 -20.16
N ILE A 486 -4.31 9.42 -19.34
CA ILE A 486 -3.31 9.68 -18.30
C ILE A 486 -1.96 10.02 -18.93
N ILE A 487 -1.53 9.26 -19.95
CA ILE A 487 -0.27 9.53 -20.63
C ILE A 487 -0.30 10.84 -21.43
N GLU A 488 -1.44 11.20 -22.05
CA GLU A 488 -1.56 12.50 -22.71
C GLU A 488 -1.36 13.66 -21.73
N LYS A 489 -1.94 13.58 -20.55
CA LYS A 489 -1.71 14.59 -19.50
C LYS A 489 -0.24 14.69 -19.09
N TRP A 490 0.47 13.56 -18.97
CA TRP A 490 1.90 13.56 -18.72
C TRP A 490 2.68 14.22 -19.86
N LYS A 491 2.34 13.91 -21.12
CA LYS A 491 2.97 14.52 -22.30
C LYS A 491 2.73 16.03 -22.36
N GLU A 492 1.55 16.50 -21.99
CA GLU A 492 1.25 17.93 -21.88
C GLU A 492 2.17 18.61 -20.85
N VAL A 493 2.27 18.05 -19.65
CA VAL A 493 3.16 18.55 -18.59
C VAL A 493 4.61 18.60 -19.05
N PHE A 494 5.13 17.54 -19.68
CA PHE A 494 6.51 17.51 -20.18
C PHE A 494 6.74 18.50 -21.34
N LYS A 495 5.73 18.70 -22.20
CA LYS A 495 5.83 19.67 -23.31
C LYS A 495 5.85 21.12 -22.83
N GLU A 496 5.03 21.46 -21.84
CA GLU A 496 5.02 22.79 -21.22
C GLU A 496 6.39 23.11 -20.63
N ARG A 497 7.01 22.17 -19.93
CA ARG A 497 8.34 22.33 -19.33
C ARG A 497 9.47 22.51 -20.33
N LYS A 498 9.40 21.85 -21.48
CA LYS A 498 10.39 22.02 -22.55
C LYS A 498 10.27 23.39 -23.24
N ALA A 499 9.16 24.09 -23.06
CA ALA A 499 8.94 25.43 -23.58
C ALA A 499 9.39 26.56 -22.66
N GLU A 500 9.63 26.26 -21.35
CA GLU A 500 10.19 27.16 -20.32
C GLU A 500 11.73 27.12 -20.30
#